data_814b6fc987011c839c55618aefbce53a
#
_entry.id   814b6fc987011c839c55618aefbce53a
#
_cell.length_a   1.000
_cell.length_b   1.000
_cell.length_c   1.000
_cell.angle_alpha   90.00
_cell.angle_beta   90.00
_cell.angle_gamma   90.00
#
_symmetry.space_group_name_H-M   'P 1'
#
loop_
_entity.id
_entity.type
_entity.pdbx_description
1 polymer ?
#
loop_
_entity_poly.entity_id
_entity_poly.type
_entity_poly.pdbx_seq_one_letter_code
_entity_poly.pdbx_strand_id
1 'polypeptide(L)'
;MVKRAAEKSRELQGLKPASVVRLDVAAEAATHKPSWIRPLLVVAIVVGTFAAGTLLAGAQQAPRSGGTLRSQTDLVTVLASVMDASNRPVADLTQDAFQLSEEGVPQQVEHFEADTNRALDLALMVDASISAHMDLKFETEAAAHFIRQVVRPGDTLSVFSFDESVTRLADFSSDVPKLQDAVRRVAPGAGTSIYDAIVLGSGALRGRPADRRRAIVLVTDGGETTSVSKFEQSRRAGVKSGALLYTVLIRPVKSESGRNTAGEHALVTITDSMGGDMFTLDDTSQMSDIFDQIDRELRTQYLLAYYPKPTPPPASNRHIQLTVTGGYNVRYRKEYYTPAAPQ
;
A
#
# COMPACT_ATOMS: atom_id res chain seq x y z
N MET A 1 -14.34 50.45 23.50
CA MET A 1 -14.41 49.15 22.81
C MET A 1 -13.04 48.53 22.52
N VAL A 2 -11.93 49.02 23.04
CA VAL A 2 -10.55 48.59 22.68
C VAL A 2 -9.91 47.72 23.78
N LYS A 3 -10.50 47.59 24.97
CA LYS A 3 -9.92 46.77 26.07
C LYS A 3 -10.31 45.29 26.11
N ARG A 4 -11.29 44.83 25.29
CA ARG A 4 -11.71 43.42 25.25
C ARG A 4 -10.93 42.53 24.22
N ALA A 5 -10.16 43.15 23.35
CA ALA A 5 -9.37 42.42 22.33
C ALA A 5 -7.98 41.95 22.84
N ALA A 6 -7.48 42.53 23.91
CA ALA A 6 -6.14 42.21 24.44
C ALA A 6 -6.13 41.04 25.44
N GLU A 7 -7.28 40.66 25.99
CA GLU A 7 -7.38 39.57 26.97
C GLU A 7 -7.54 38.19 26.34
N LYS A 8 -8.04 38.13 25.10
CA LYS A 8 -8.22 36.88 24.35
C LYS A 8 -6.96 36.36 23.68
N SER A 9 -5.89 37.16 23.61
CA SER A 9 -4.60 36.76 23.04
C SER A 9 -3.64 36.08 24.03
N ARG A 10 -3.97 36.02 25.31
CA ARG A 10 -3.12 35.40 26.33
C ARG A 10 -3.50 33.95 26.69
N GLU A 11 -4.66 33.48 26.28
CA GLU A 11 -5.11 32.11 26.60
C GLU A 11 -4.69 31.04 25.55
N LEU A 12 -4.09 31.43 24.41
CA LEU A 12 -3.68 30.53 23.36
C LEU A 12 -2.19 30.12 23.37
N GLN A 13 -1.45 30.41 24.45
CA GLN A 13 -0.04 30.08 24.57
C GLN A 13 0.28 28.76 25.30
N GLY A 14 -0.68 27.87 25.48
CA GLY A 14 -0.52 26.62 26.27
C GLY A 14 -0.60 25.31 25.50
N LEU A 15 -0.83 25.31 24.20
CA LEU A 15 -0.93 24.07 23.41
C LEU A 15 0.42 23.75 22.78
N LYS A 16 1.04 22.65 23.23
CA LYS A 16 2.23 22.07 22.59
C LYS A 16 1.85 21.66 21.15
N PRO A 17 2.67 21.99 20.14
CA PRO A 17 2.41 21.57 18.78
C PRO A 17 2.54 20.05 18.66
N ALA A 18 1.56 19.43 17.97
CA ALA A 18 1.65 18.05 17.53
C ALA A 18 2.91 17.88 16.67
N SER A 19 3.64 16.80 16.90
CA SER A 19 4.90 16.51 16.22
C SER A 19 4.70 16.39 14.71
N VAL A 20 5.15 17.41 13.98
CA VAL A 20 5.30 17.36 12.52
C VAL A 20 6.49 16.46 12.23
N VAL A 21 6.27 15.29 11.68
CA VAL A 21 7.33 14.41 11.17
C VAL A 21 7.78 14.96 9.82
N ARG A 22 8.84 15.77 9.81
CA ARG A 22 9.61 16.05 8.60
C ARG A 22 10.48 14.83 8.31
N LEU A 23 10.25 14.18 7.20
CA LEU A 23 11.16 13.16 6.65
C LEU A 23 12.27 13.88 5.88
N ASP A 24 13.41 14.06 6.54
CA ASP A 24 14.66 14.36 5.85
C ASP A 24 15.16 13.05 5.21
N VAL A 25 15.09 12.99 3.88
CA VAL A 25 15.73 11.92 3.10
C VAL A 25 17.19 12.30 2.93
N ALA A 26 17.99 12.06 3.97
CA ALA A 26 19.45 12.06 3.88
C ALA A 26 19.92 10.61 3.88
N ALA A 27 20.59 10.22 2.80
CA ALA A 27 21.34 8.98 2.73
C ALA A 27 22.58 9.11 3.61
N GLU A 28 22.62 8.42 4.73
CA GLU A 28 23.85 8.27 5.53
C GLU A 28 24.20 6.79 5.65
N ALA A 29 25.25 6.42 4.94
CA ALA A 29 25.94 5.16 5.12
C ALA A 29 26.78 5.27 6.42
N ALA A 30 26.30 4.69 7.50
CA ALA A 30 27.06 4.57 8.75
C ALA A 30 27.52 3.13 8.95
N THR A 31 28.80 2.92 8.73
CA THR A 31 29.56 1.73 9.16
C THR A 31 29.69 1.74 10.68
N HIS A 32 29.01 0.87 11.38
CA HIS A 32 29.27 0.58 12.79
C HIS A 32 29.96 -0.78 12.94
N LYS A 33 31.26 -0.75 13.31
CA LYS A 33 31.98 -1.90 13.86
C LYS A 33 31.72 -2.00 15.37
N PRO A 34 31.34 -3.14 15.91
CA PRO A 34 31.37 -3.34 17.37
C PRO A 34 32.76 -3.74 17.83
N SER A 35 33.33 -2.97 18.77
CA SER A 35 34.57 -3.24 19.46
C SER A 35 34.29 -4.06 20.74
N TRP A 36 34.59 -5.33 20.72
CA TRP A 36 34.81 -6.16 21.90
C TRP A 36 35.65 -7.38 21.53
N ILE A 37 36.96 -7.37 21.67
CA ILE A 37 37.75 -8.53 22.05
C ILE A 37 39.13 -7.97 22.52
N ARG A 38 39.44 -8.18 23.77
CA ARG A 38 40.80 -8.12 24.34
C ARG A 38 41.26 -9.53 24.73
N PRO A 39 42.58 -9.80 24.71
CA PRO A 39 43.13 -11.11 24.46
C PRO A 39 43.52 -11.84 25.75
N LEU A 40 43.62 -13.15 25.66
CA LEU A 40 44.43 -13.94 26.59
C LEU A 40 45.35 -14.88 25.80
N LEU A 41 46.67 -14.60 25.96
CA LEU A 41 47.80 -15.40 25.55
C LEU A 41 47.88 -16.64 26.46
N VAL A 42 48.04 -17.83 25.86
CA VAL A 42 48.75 -18.94 26.53
C VAL A 42 49.64 -19.63 25.50
N VAL A 43 50.92 -19.61 25.83
CA VAL A 43 52.03 -20.26 25.13
C VAL A 43 52.07 -21.75 25.52
N ALA A 44 52.24 -22.65 24.55
CA ALA A 44 52.79 -23.97 24.81
C ALA A 44 53.60 -24.43 23.61
N ILE A 45 54.92 -24.43 23.80
CA ILE A 45 55.94 -25.00 22.91
C ILE A 45 56.04 -26.49 23.26
N VAL A 46 55.93 -27.37 22.27
CA VAL A 46 56.53 -28.71 22.35
C VAL A 46 57.15 -29.05 21.00
N VAL A 47 58.44 -29.27 21.09
CA VAL A 47 59.38 -29.72 20.05
C VAL A 47 59.25 -31.24 19.92
N GLY A 48 59.20 -31.74 18.69
CA GLY A 48 59.30 -33.18 18.44
C GLY A 48 59.64 -33.47 16.96
N THR A 49 60.79 -33.98 16.76
CA THR A 49 61.56 -34.24 15.52
C THR A 49 61.18 -35.56 14.79
N PHE A 50 61.39 -35.56 13.48
CA PHE A 50 61.74 -36.66 12.55
C PHE A 50 60.71 -37.74 12.21
N ALA A 51 60.35 -37.80 10.93
CA ALA A 51 60.71 -38.88 10.02
C ALA A 51 60.27 -38.60 8.59
N ALA A 52 61.19 -38.72 7.63
CA ALA A 52 60.91 -38.65 6.19
C ALA A 52 60.15 -39.89 5.74
N GLY A 53 59.07 -39.67 5.01
CA GLY A 53 58.31 -40.72 4.31
C GLY A 53 57.69 -40.15 3.07
N THR A 54 58.33 -40.39 1.94
CA THR A 54 57.79 -40.08 0.59
C THR A 54 56.63 -41.01 0.31
N LEU A 55 55.41 -40.44 0.26
CA LEU A 55 54.26 -41.09 -0.34
C LEU A 55 53.60 -40.13 -1.32
N LEU A 56 53.61 -40.50 -2.59
CA LEU A 56 52.78 -39.90 -3.64
C LEU A 56 51.30 -40.03 -3.20
N ALA A 57 50.75 -38.93 -2.73
CA ALA A 57 49.30 -38.84 -2.53
C ALA A 57 48.73 -38.10 -3.72
N GLY A 58 47.99 -38.82 -4.55
CA GLY A 58 47.18 -38.27 -5.62
C GLY A 58 46.28 -37.18 -5.07
N ALA A 59 46.26 -36.05 -5.78
CA ALA A 59 45.33 -34.96 -5.51
C ALA A 59 43.90 -35.45 -5.70
N GLN A 60 43.27 -35.94 -4.62
CA GLN A 60 41.82 -36.05 -4.56
C GLN A 60 41.27 -34.62 -4.55
N GLN A 61 40.80 -34.17 -5.68
CA GLN A 61 39.92 -33.02 -5.76
C GLN A 61 38.72 -33.32 -4.85
N ALA A 62 38.62 -32.59 -3.72
CA ALA A 62 37.42 -32.56 -2.93
C ALA A 62 36.23 -32.25 -3.86
N PRO A 63 35.10 -32.97 -3.73
CA PRO A 63 33.94 -32.65 -4.52
C PRO A 63 33.57 -31.19 -4.19
N ARG A 64 33.61 -30.33 -5.23
CA ARG A 64 33.01 -29.02 -5.15
C ARG A 64 31.57 -29.27 -4.70
N SER A 65 31.23 -28.92 -3.46
CA SER A 65 29.87 -28.86 -3.02
C SER A 65 29.14 -27.94 -4.00
N GLY A 66 28.48 -28.54 -4.97
CA GLY A 66 27.54 -27.85 -5.81
C GLY A 66 26.51 -27.27 -4.88
N GLY A 67 26.68 -26.00 -4.55
CA GLY A 67 25.62 -25.24 -3.87
C GLY A 67 24.39 -25.41 -4.73
N THR A 68 23.45 -26.19 -4.25
CA THR A 68 22.11 -26.21 -4.82
C THR A 68 21.60 -24.79 -4.68
N LEU A 69 21.68 -24.01 -5.76
CA LEU A 69 20.94 -22.75 -5.86
C LEU A 69 19.48 -23.14 -5.71
N ARG A 70 18.97 -23.13 -4.48
CA ARG A 70 17.54 -23.15 -4.23
C ARG A 70 17.05 -21.83 -4.78
N SER A 71 16.59 -21.84 -6.01
CA SER A 71 15.75 -20.78 -6.55
C SER A 71 14.49 -20.80 -5.71
N GLN A 72 14.46 -19.96 -4.67
CA GLN A 72 13.28 -19.73 -3.87
C GLN A 72 12.41 -18.80 -4.72
N THR A 73 11.52 -19.40 -5.50
CA THR A 73 10.50 -18.64 -6.22
C THR A 73 9.46 -18.24 -5.21
N ASP A 74 9.33 -16.94 -4.99
CA ASP A 74 8.32 -16.42 -4.06
C ASP A 74 6.92 -16.61 -4.64
N LEU A 75 5.98 -17.00 -3.77
CA LEU A 75 4.57 -17.13 -4.12
C LEU A 75 3.99 -15.74 -4.42
N VAL A 76 3.46 -15.56 -5.62
CA VAL A 76 2.76 -14.32 -6.02
C VAL A 76 1.29 -14.47 -5.71
N THR A 77 0.76 -13.52 -4.91
CA THR A 77 -0.65 -13.48 -4.52
C THR A 77 -1.36 -12.38 -5.28
N VAL A 78 -2.51 -12.69 -5.86
CA VAL A 78 -3.40 -11.78 -6.57
C VAL A 78 -4.76 -11.76 -5.88
N LEU A 79 -5.14 -10.59 -5.36
CA LEU A 79 -6.52 -10.32 -4.94
C LEU A 79 -7.30 -9.84 -6.17
N ALA A 80 -8.47 -10.41 -6.39
CA ALA A 80 -9.33 -10.07 -7.51
C ALA A 80 -10.76 -9.84 -7.06
N SER A 81 -11.38 -8.77 -7.55
CA SER A 81 -12.82 -8.53 -7.48
C SER A 81 -13.43 -8.81 -8.84
N VAL A 82 -14.50 -9.61 -8.89
CA VAL A 82 -15.22 -9.94 -10.12
C VAL A 82 -16.56 -9.24 -10.10
N MET A 83 -16.86 -8.48 -11.15
CA MET A 83 -18.06 -7.65 -11.24
C MET A 83 -18.93 -8.06 -12.42
N ASP A 84 -20.24 -8.08 -12.22
CA ASP A 84 -21.22 -8.29 -13.29
C ASP A 84 -21.41 -7.02 -14.16
N ALA A 85 -22.21 -7.13 -15.20
CA ALA A 85 -22.51 -6.00 -16.09
C ALA A 85 -23.21 -4.82 -15.38
N SER A 86 -23.78 -5.04 -14.20
CA SER A 86 -24.40 -4.01 -13.34
C SER A 86 -23.45 -3.49 -12.26
N ASN A 87 -22.15 -3.80 -12.40
CA ASN A 87 -21.10 -3.44 -11.44
C ASN A 87 -21.36 -3.96 -10.01
N ARG A 88 -21.97 -5.14 -9.87
CA ARG A 88 -22.18 -5.82 -8.60
C ARG A 88 -21.15 -6.93 -8.43
N PRO A 89 -20.56 -7.10 -7.24
CA PRO A 89 -19.65 -8.19 -6.97
C PRO A 89 -20.30 -9.56 -7.21
N VAL A 90 -19.57 -10.45 -7.87
CA VAL A 90 -19.98 -11.83 -8.15
C VAL A 90 -19.25 -12.72 -7.17
N ALA A 91 -19.99 -13.47 -6.36
CA ALA A 91 -19.50 -14.55 -5.49
C ALA A 91 -19.62 -15.90 -6.19
N ASP A 92 -19.17 -16.95 -5.56
CA ASP A 92 -19.41 -18.36 -5.93
C ASP A 92 -18.76 -18.85 -7.25
N LEU A 93 -17.75 -18.12 -7.78
CA LEU A 93 -16.93 -18.61 -8.87
C LEU A 93 -15.90 -19.62 -8.35
N THR A 94 -15.69 -20.67 -9.13
CA THR A 94 -14.68 -21.69 -8.86
C THR A 94 -13.37 -21.38 -9.58
N GLN A 95 -12.27 -22.02 -9.17
CA GLN A 95 -10.93 -21.75 -9.72
C GLN A 95 -10.85 -21.88 -11.23
N ASP A 96 -11.57 -22.82 -11.81
CA ASP A 96 -11.60 -23.12 -13.27
C ASP A 96 -12.24 -22.00 -14.10
N ALA A 97 -12.99 -21.08 -13.47
CA ALA A 97 -13.46 -19.88 -14.16
C ALA A 97 -12.33 -18.87 -14.43
N PHE A 98 -11.19 -18.96 -13.74
CA PHE A 98 -10.10 -18.01 -13.80
C PHE A 98 -8.98 -18.48 -14.71
N GLN A 99 -8.49 -17.60 -15.58
CA GLN A 99 -7.32 -17.80 -16.41
C GLN A 99 -6.26 -16.78 -16.08
N LEU A 100 -5.12 -17.24 -15.59
CA LEU A 100 -4.01 -16.41 -15.13
C LEU A 100 -2.82 -16.56 -16.07
N SER A 101 -2.22 -15.45 -16.48
CA SER A 101 -0.93 -15.42 -17.17
C SER A 101 -0.02 -14.33 -16.62
N GLU A 102 1.28 -14.54 -16.73
CA GLU A 102 2.32 -13.56 -16.43
C GLU A 102 3.21 -13.37 -17.65
N GLU A 103 3.41 -12.12 -18.08
CA GLU A 103 4.14 -11.77 -19.31
C GLU A 103 3.66 -12.59 -20.53
N GLY A 104 2.35 -12.86 -20.60
CA GLY A 104 1.74 -13.67 -21.66
C GLY A 104 1.91 -15.19 -21.50
N VAL A 105 2.63 -15.67 -20.48
CA VAL A 105 2.82 -17.10 -20.21
C VAL A 105 1.74 -17.56 -19.22
N PRO A 106 0.90 -18.57 -19.58
CA PRO A 106 -0.09 -19.13 -18.65
C PRO A 106 0.56 -19.64 -17.37
N GLN A 107 -0.07 -19.36 -16.23
CA GLN A 107 0.39 -19.75 -14.91
C GLN A 107 -0.62 -20.71 -14.26
N GLN A 108 -0.11 -21.67 -13.49
CA GLN A 108 -0.94 -22.59 -12.72
C GLN A 108 -1.26 -21.94 -11.37
N VAL A 109 -2.56 -21.83 -11.04
CA VAL A 109 -3.00 -21.39 -9.72
C VAL A 109 -2.79 -22.53 -8.73
N GLU A 110 -1.91 -22.33 -7.75
CA GLU A 110 -1.56 -23.33 -6.73
C GLU A 110 -2.47 -23.21 -5.49
N HIS A 111 -2.98 -22.01 -5.25
CA HIS A 111 -3.91 -21.76 -4.13
C HIS A 111 -5.01 -20.82 -4.58
N PHE A 112 -6.24 -21.16 -4.22
CA PHE A 112 -7.45 -20.39 -4.54
C PHE A 112 -8.35 -20.32 -3.31
N GLU A 113 -8.79 -19.11 -2.97
CA GLU A 113 -9.81 -18.86 -1.96
C GLU A 113 -10.93 -18.02 -2.60
N ALA A 114 -12.14 -18.55 -2.63
CA ALA A 114 -13.33 -17.76 -2.89
C ALA A 114 -13.75 -17.08 -1.58
N ASP A 115 -14.25 -15.83 -1.67
CA ASP A 115 -14.77 -15.08 -0.52
C ASP A 115 -13.80 -15.06 0.68
N THR A 116 -12.61 -14.52 0.42
CA THR A 116 -11.52 -14.55 1.42
C THR A 116 -11.90 -13.81 2.71
N ASN A 117 -11.90 -14.55 3.83
CA ASN A 117 -12.13 -14.03 5.18
C ASN A 117 -10.88 -13.45 5.84
N ARG A 118 -9.80 -13.26 5.10
CA ARG A 118 -8.56 -12.67 5.64
C ARG A 118 -8.83 -11.26 6.13
N ALA A 119 -8.30 -10.95 7.31
CA ALA A 119 -8.43 -9.65 7.92
C ALA A 119 -7.90 -8.53 6.99
N LEU A 120 -8.57 -7.38 7.01
CA LEU A 120 -8.27 -6.21 6.18
C LEU A 120 -7.52 -5.16 6.98
N ASP A 121 -6.46 -4.62 6.41
CA ASP A 121 -5.84 -3.36 6.82
C ASP A 121 -6.15 -2.28 5.78
N LEU A 122 -6.84 -1.22 6.19
CA LEU A 122 -7.30 -0.16 5.32
C LEU A 122 -6.68 1.19 5.72
N ALA A 123 -6.17 1.93 4.73
CA ALA A 123 -5.78 3.33 4.90
C ALA A 123 -6.87 4.22 4.26
N LEU A 124 -7.59 4.98 5.06
CA LEU A 124 -8.53 6.00 4.60
C LEU A 124 -7.80 7.33 4.52
N MET A 125 -7.76 7.93 3.34
CA MET A 125 -7.05 9.16 3.04
C MET A 125 -8.03 10.21 2.55
N VAL A 126 -8.15 11.32 3.27
CA VAL A 126 -9.13 12.38 3.00
C VAL A 126 -8.40 13.64 2.62
N ASP A 127 -8.73 14.16 1.45
CA ASP A 127 -8.27 15.45 0.96
C ASP A 127 -8.84 16.57 1.84
N ALA A 128 -7.96 17.40 2.36
CA ALA A 128 -8.30 18.54 3.20
C ALA A 128 -7.99 19.88 2.50
N SER A 129 -7.78 19.87 1.19
CA SER A 129 -7.50 21.08 0.42
C SER A 129 -8.67 22.07 0.43
N ILE A 130 -8.36 23.35 0.19
CA ILE A 130 -9.37 24.42 0.15
C ILE A 130 -10.42 24.17 -0.94
N SER A 131 -10.04 23.57 -2.05
CA SER A 131 -10.97 23.24 -3.15
C SER A 131 -12.00 22.16 -2.75
N ALA A 132 -11.60 21.20 -1.88
CA ALA A 132 -12.50 20.21 -1.31
C ALA A 132 -13.38 20.75 -0.17
N HIS A 133 -13.09 21.95 0.34
CA HIS A 133 -13.67 22.49 1.59
C HIS A 133 -15.19 22.70 1.56
N MET A 134 -15.80 22.94 0.42
CA MET A 134 -17.25 23.31 0.37
C MET A 134 -18.16 22.27 1.02
N ASP A 135 -17.77 20.98 0.96
CA ASP A 135 -18.55 19.85 1.46
C ASP A 135 -17.80 19.01 2.50
N LEU A 136 -16.65 19.48 3.04
CA LEU A 136 -15.77 18.72 3.93
C LEU A 136 -16.50 18.11 5.14
N LYS A 137 -17.49 18.81 5.68
CA LYS A 137 -18.32 18.30 6.79
C LYS A 137 -19.13 17.08 6.33
N PHE A 138 -19.72 17.13 5.15
CA PHE A 138 -20.50 16.02 4.61
C PHE A 138 -19.58 14.84 4.29
N GLU A 139 -18.43 15.11 3.68
CA GLU A 139 -17.42 14.11 3.35
C GLU A 139 -16.91 13.38 4.60
N THR A 140 -16.58 14.12 5.66
CA THR A 140 -16.11 13.52 6.91
C THR A 140 -17.19 12.72 7.63
N GLU A 141 -18.47 13.12 7.56
CA GLU A 141 -19.58 12.32 8.11
C GLU A 141 -19.83 11.06 7.29
N ALA A 142 -19.78 11.13 5.94
CA ALA A 142 -19.88 9.96 5.08
C ALA A 142 -18.71 9.00 5.33
N ALA A 143 -17.49 9.51 5.47
CA ALA A 143 -16.32 8.74 5.83
C ALA A 143 -16.42 8.12 7.23
N ALA A 144 -16.98 8.82 8.21
CA ALA A 144 -17.25 8.28 9.54
C ALA A 144 -18.30 7.15 9.50
N HIS A 145 -19.30 7.26 8.64
CA HIS A 145 -20.27 6.19 8.40
C HIS A 145 -19.59 4.96 7.76
N PHE A 146 -18.78 5.17 6.73
CA PHE A 146 -17.98 4.12 6.07
C PHE A 146 -17.07 3.37 7.06
N ILE A 147 -16.36 4.09 7.94
CA ILE A 147 -15.53 3.48 8.98
C ILE A 147 -16.33 2.47 9.80
N ARG A 148 -17.56 2.82 10.21
CA ARG A 148 -18.42 1.94 11.01
C ARG A 148 -18.85 0.69 10.25
N GLN A 149 -19.03 0.78 8.93
CA GLN A 149 -19.46 -0.35 8.10
C GLN A 149 -18.28 -1.27 7.76
N VAL A 150 -17.16 -0.67 7.35
CA VAL A 150 -16.04 -1.42 6.79
C VAL A 150 -15.19 -2.13 7.84
N VAL A 151 -15.09 -1.60 9.07
CA VAL A 151 -14.26 -2.22 10.12
C VAL A 151 -15.03 -3.34 10.80
N ARG A 152 -14.66 -4.58 10.52
CA ARG A 152 -15.20 -5.81 11.13
C ARG A 152 -14.22 -6.40 12.14
N PRO A 153 -14.64 -7.36 12.96
CA PRO A 153 -13.72 -8.06 13.87
C PRO A 153 -12.49 -8.61 13.13
N GLY A 154 -11.31 -8.26 13.62
CA GLY A 154 -10.04 -8.61 13.01
C GLY A 154 -9.49 -7.57 12.03
N ASP A 155 -10.31 -6.68 11.47
CA ASP A 155 -9.86 -5.61 10.58
C ASP A 155 -9.24 -4.44 11.36
N THR A 156 -8.40 -3.67 10.70
CA THR A 156 -7.91 -2.40 11.22
C THR A 156 -7.95 -1.31 10.15
N LEU A 157 -8.14 -0.07 10.59
CA LEU A 157 -8.15 1.10 9.73
C LEU A 157 -7.25 2.19 10.30
N SER A 158 -6.52 2.88 9.44
CA SER A 158 -5.77 4.10 9.75
C SER A 158 -6.37 5.28 9.00
N VAL A 159 -6.47 6.44 9.64
CA VAL A 159 -7.01 7.67 9.05
C VAL A 159 -5.89 8.65 8.77
N PHE A 160 -5.84 9.16 7.56
CA PHE A 160 -4.94 10.21 7.12
C PHE A 160 -5.76 11.38 6.57
N SER A 161 -5.26 12.59 6.77
CA SER A 161 -5.64 13.77 5.99
C SER A 161 -4.45 14.24 5.18
N PHE A 162 -4.70 14.86 4.06
CA PHE A 162 -3.65 15.48 3.26
C PHE A 162 -4.09 16.82 2.66
N ASP A 163 -3.19 17.76 2.70
CA ASP A 163 -3.24 19.08 2.10
C ASP A 163 -1.88 19.33 1.42
N GLU A 164 -1.15 20.39 1.75
CA GLU A 164 0.25 20.55 1.36
C GLU A 164 1.18 19.53 2.04
N SER A 165 0.69 18.81 3.07
CA SER A 165 1.38 17.76 3.79
C SER A 165 0.44 16.60 4.11
N VAL A 166 1.01 15.43 4.47
CA VAL A 166 0.21 14.27 4.85
C VAL A 166 0.29 14.05 6.36
N THR A 167 -0.84 14.08 7.02
CA THR A 167 -0.96 13.88 8.47
C THR A 167 -1.70 12.59 8.78
N ARG A 168 -1.10 11.72 9.61
CA ARG A 168 -1.80 10.56 10.16
C ARG A 168 -2.59 10.99 11.39
N LEU A 169 -3.92 10.96 11.29
CA LEU A 169 -4.85 11.34 12.36
C LEU A 169 -5.12 10.19 13.34
N ALA A 170 -5.08 8.95 12.86
CA ALA A 170 -5.17 7.74 13.67
C ALA A 170 -4.32 6.61 13.09
N ASP A 171 -3.59 5.89 13.95
CA ASP A 171 -2.90 4.65 13.58
C ASP A 171 -3.90 3.52 13.35
N PHE A 172 -3.42 2.42 12.74
CA PHE A 172 -4.24 1.23 12.53
C PHE A 172 -4.90 0.75 13.83
N SER A 173 -6.21 0.76 13.83
CA SER A 173 -7.04 0.44 14.99
C SER A 173 -8.34 -0.22 14.55
N SER A 174 -8.93 -1.04 15.40
CA SER A 174 -10.30 -1.56 15.29
C SER A 174 -11.30 -0.76 16.15
N ASP A 175 -10.83 0.28 16.84
CA ASP A 175 -11.66 1.16 17.67
C ASP A 175 -12.44 2.15 16.78
N VAL A 176 -13.64 1.75 16.38
CA VAL A 176 -14.49 2.51 15.46
C VAL A 176 -14.80 3.93 15.99
N PRO A 177 -15.20 4.15 17.25
CA PRO A 177 -15.38 5.51 17.79
C PRO A 177 -14.16 6.38 17.64
N LYS A 178 -12.98 5.88 18.00
CA LYS A 178 -11.71 6.59 17.88
C LYS A 178 -11.40 6.99 16.43
N LEU A 179 -11.66 6.08 15.48
CA LEU A 179 -11.44 6.32 14.04
C LEU A 179 -12.43 7.36 13.50
N GLN A 180 -13.70 7.29 13.91
CA GLN A 180 -14.73 8.27 13.54
C GLN A 180 -14.38 9.67 14.07
N ASP A 181 -13.93 9.76 15.32
CA ASP A 181 -13.47 11.03 15.90
C ASP A 181 -12.23 11.56 15.17
N ALA A 182 -11.35 10.67 14.68
CA ALA A 182 -10.17 11.07 13.91
C ALA A 182 -10.58 11.72 12.58
N VAL A 183 -11.46 11.10 11.81
CA VAL A 183 -11.87 11.64 10.51
C VAL A 183 -12.64 12.96 10.65
N ARG A 184 -13.44 13.13 11.71
CA ARG A 184 -14.14 14.41 11.98
C ARG A 184 -13.21 15.56 12.36
N ARG A 185 -11.94 15.27 12.69
CA ARG A 185 -10.92 16.30 12.97
C ARG A 185 -10.18 16.76 11.73
N VAL A 186 -10.50 16.23 10.55
CA VAL A 186 -9.96 16.77 9.29
C VAL A 186 -10.33 18.23 9.19
N ALA A 187 -9.33 19.08 9.03
CA ALA A 187 -9.47 20.53 8.96
C ALA A 187 -8.90 21.05 7.65
N PRO A 188 -9.50 22.09 7.04
CA PRO A 188 -9.05 22.64 5.79
C PRO A 188 -7.59 23.11 5.84
N GLY A 189 -6.83 22.79 4.79
CA GLY A 189 -5.46 23.22 4.57
C GLY A 189 -5.22 23.75 3.17
N ALA A 190 -4.03 24.24 2.90
CA ALA A 190 -3.64 24.76 1.58
C ALA A 190 -2.96 23.67 0.77
N GLY A 191 -3.14 23.68 -0.57
CA GLY A 191 -2.51 22.74 -1.47
C GLY A 191 -3.09 21.33 -1.41
N THR A 192 -2.53 20.40 -2.20
CA THR A 192 -2.97 19.01 -2.29
C THR A 192 -1.79 18.13 -2.67
N SER A 193 -1.41 17.18 -1.80
CA SER A 193 -0.26 16.29 -1.96
C SER A 193 -0.69 14.83 -2.16
N ILE A 194 -1.39 14.54 -3.26
CA ILE A 194 -1.95 13.22 -3.58
C ILE A 194 -0.87 12.15 -3.69
N TYR A 195 0.24 12.44 -4.40
CA TYR A 195 1.29 11.43 -4.59
C TYR A 195 1.99 11.10 -3.29
N ASP A 196 2.22 12.09 -2.42
CA ASP A 196 2.79 11.85 -1.10
C ASP A 196 1.83 11.05 -0.21
N ALA A 197 0.52 11.32 -0.29
CA ALA A 197 -0.51 10.58 0.39
C ALA A 197 -0.46 9.08 0.00
N ILE A 198 -0.46 8.77 -1.29
CA ILE A 198 -0.37 7.38 -1.78
C ILE A 198 0.95 6.72 -1.33
N VAL A 199 2.09 7.43 -1.39
CA VAL A 199 3.40 6.90 -0.94
C VAL A 199 3.38 6.56 0.54
N LEU A 200 2.87 7.46 1.38
CA LEU A 200 2.84 7.27 2.84
C LEU A 200 1.83 6.21 3.26
N GLY A 201 0.63 6.19 2.69
CA GLY A 201 -0.37 5.14 2.92
C GLY A 201 0.13 3.76 2.50
N SER A 202 0.74 3.68 1.32
CA SER A 202 1.38 2.45 0.81
C SER A 202 2.50 1.96 1.72
N GLY A 203 3.34 2.89 2.21
CA GLY A 203 4.41 2.59 3.16
C GLY A 203 3.88 2.05 4.49
N ALA A 204 2.83 2.66 5.02
CA ALA A 204 2.18 2.24 6.25
C ALA A 204 1.58 0.83 6.13
N LEU A 205 0.89 0.54 5.01
CA LEU A 205 0.32 -0.79 4.74
C LEU A 205 1.39 -1.86 4.50
N ARG A 206 2.49 -1.52 3.84
CA ARG A 206 3.59 -2.47 3.63
C ARG A 206 4.23 -2.96 4.92
N GLY A 207 4.22 -2.14 5.97
CA GLY A 207 4.66 -2.53 7.31
C GLY A 207 3.72 -3.47 8.06
N ARG A 208 2.53 -3.78 7.51
CA ARG A 208 1.55 -4.69 8.12
C ARG A 208 1.86 -6.15 7.79
N PRO A 209 1.38 -7.12 8.60
CA PRO A 209 1.56 -8.54 8.34
C PRO A 209 1.19 -8.93 6.90
N ALA A 210 1.95 -9.84 6.31
CA ALA A 210 1.83 -10.18 4.88
C ALA A 210 0.57 -11.00 4.55
N ASP A 211 0.00 -11.69 5.52
CA ASP A 211 -1.20 -12.51 5.42
C ASP A 211 -2.51 -11.70 5.43
N ARG A 212 -2.43 -10.39 5.64
CA ARG A 212 -3.58 -9.49 5.68
C ARG A 212 -3.83 -8.86 4.32
N ARG A 213 -5.10 -8.66 3.99
CA ARG A 213 -5.51 -7.87 2.81
C ARG A 213 -5.23 -6.40 3.06
N ARG A 214 -4.91 -5.67 2.01
CA ARG A 214 -4.56 -4.25 2.11
C ARG A 214 -5.35 -3.44 1.11
N ALA A 215 -5.90 -2.32 1.55
CA ALA A 215 -6.60 -1.37 0.68
C ALA A 215 -6.31 0.07 1.09
N ILE A 216 -6.33 0.96 0.11
CA ILE A 216 -6.35 2.41 0.28
C ILE A 216 -7.69 2.91 -0.27
N VAL A 217 -8.38 3.73 0.51
CA VAL A 217 -9.52 4.51 0.02
C VAL A 217 -9.09 5.97 0.05
N LEU A 218 -8.99 6.57 -1.14
CA LEU A 218 -8.55 7.94 -1.35
C LEU A 218 -9.74 8.79 -1.78
N VAL A 219 -10.07 9.82 -1.01
CA VAL A 219 -11.12 10.79 -1.30
C VAL A 219 -10.45 12.11 -1.66
N THR A 220 -10.68 12.63 -2.87
CA THR A 220 -10.00 13.83 -3.40
C THR A 220 -10.80 14.49 -4.52
N ASP A 221 -10.53 15.77 -4.82
CA ASP A 221 -11.00 16.45 -6.03
C ASP A 221 -10.01 16.31 -7.23
N GLY A 222 -8.89 15.60 -7.03
CA GLY A 222 -7.90 15.30 -8.07
C GLY A 222 -6.88 16.40 -8.34
N GLY A 223 -6.86 17.44 -7.56
CA GLY A 223 -6.02 18.63 -7.74
C GLY A 223 -4.59 18.48 -7.19
N GLU A 224 -3.74 17.62 -7.76
CA GLU A 224 -2.33 17.51 -7.35
C GLU A 224 -1.55 18.80 -7.52
N THR A 225 -0.98 19.37 -6.44
CA THR A 225 -0.28 20.68 -6.49
C THR A 225 1.05 20.74 -5.74
N THR A 226 1.23 19.98 -4.65
CA THR A 226 2.33 20.22 -3.70
C THR A 226 3.17 18.98 -3.36
N SER A 227 2.88 17.80 -3.91
CA SER A 227 3.67 16.60 -3.63
C SER A 227 5.15 16.77 -3.95
N VAL A 228 6.00 16.30 -3.05
CA VAL A 228 7.44 16.09 -3.30
C VAL A 228 7.65 14.85 -4.16
N SER A 229 6.89 13.81 -3.91
CA SER A 229 6.90 12.58 -4.70
C SER A 229 6.39 12.83 -6.12
N LYS A 230 6.93 12.08 -7.07
CA LYS A 230 6.49 12.12 -8.47
C LYS A 230 5.49 11.00 -8.76
N PHE A 231 4.70 11.15 -9.82
CA PHE A 231 3.73 10.16 -10.30
C PHE A 231 4.29 8.73 -10.28
N GLU A 232 5.44 8.48 -10.92
CA GLU A 232 6.03 7.14 -10.98
C GLU A 232 6.50 6.60 -9.62
N GLN A 233 6.92 7.46 -8.71
CA GLN A 233 7.26 7.06 -7.34
C GLN A 233 6.02 6.61 -6.58
N SER A 234 4.93 7.36 -6.71
CA SER A 234 3.64 7.05 -6.11
C SER A 234 3.07 5.74 -6.65
N ARG A 235 2.99 5.58 -7.98
CA ARG A 235 2.55 4.35 -8.64
C ARG A 235 3.36 3.14 -8.16
N ARG A 236 4.69 3.26 -8.22
CA ARG A 236 5.60 2.18 -7.78
C ARG A 236 5.46 1.83 -6.30
N ALA A 237 5.28 2.83 -5.43
CA ALA A 237 5.05 2.61 -4.00
C ALA A 237 3.73 1.87 -3.77
N GLY A 238 2.67 2.28 -4.47
CA GLY A 238 1.37 1.64 -4.45
C GLY A 238 1.44 0.17 -4.84
N VAL A 239 1.95 -0.13 -6.02
CA VAL A 239 2.12 -1.50 -6.53
C VAL A 239 2.93 -2.37 -5.57
N LYS A 240 4.04 -1.84 -5.02
CA LYS A 240 4.90 -2.57 -4.06
C LYS A 240 4.23 -2.83 -2.71
N SER A 241 3.22 -2.06 -2.34
CA SER A 241 2.49 -2.28 -1.09
C SER A 241 1.59 -3.52 -1.14
N GLY A 242 1.18 -3.92 -2.35
CA GLY A 242 0.18 -4.95 -2.57
C GLY A 242 -1.24 -4.53 -2.17
N ALA A 243 -1.45 -3.23 -1.91
CA ALA A 243 -2.77 -2.70 -1.59
C ALA A 243 -3.58 -2.41 -2.86
N LEU A 244 -4.88 -2.64 -2.80
CA LEU A 244 -5.84 -2.14 -3.79
C LEU A 244 -6.09 -0.65 -3.53
N LEU A 245 -6.25 0.15 -4.58
CA LEU A 245 -6.59 1.58 -4.45
C LEU A 245 -8.00 1.82 -4.94
N TYR A 246 -8.85 2.33 -4.06
CA TYR A 246 -10.18 2.84 -4.39
C TYR A 246 -10.12 4.36 -4.33
N THR A 247 -10.30 5.01 -5.47
CA THR A 247 -10.30 6.48 -5.57
C THR A 247 -11.73 6.99 -5.68
N VAL A 248 -12.13 7.85 -4.76
CA VAL A 248 -13.39 8.58 -4.80
C VAL A 248 -13.06 10.00 -5.25
N LEU A 249 -13.29 10.28 -6.54
CA LEU A 249 -13.03 11.58 -7.16
C LEU A 249 -14.28 12.45 -7.11
N ILE A 250 -14.21 13.53 -6.35
CA ILE A 250 -15.28 14.52 -6.25
C ILE A 250 -15.02 15.60 -7.29
N ARG A 251 -15.97 15.83 -8.19
CA ARG A 251 -15.87 16.86 -9.22
C ARG A 251 -16.74 18.06 -8.88
N PRO A 252 -16.18 19.10 -8.23
CA PRO A 252 -16.95 20.28 -7.86
C PRO A 252 -17.36 21.14 -9.07
N VAL A 253 -16.67 20.99 -10.21
CA VAL A 253 -16.91 21.79 -11.41
C VAL A 253 -17.45 20.90 -12.53
N LYS A 254 -18.70 21.18 -12.96
CA LYS A 254 -19.37 20.48 -14.07
C LYS A 254 -18.86 20.90 -15.47
N SER A 255 -18.06 21.96 -15.56
CA SER A 255 -17.52 22.50 -16.82
C SER A 255 -16.14 21.92 -17.11
N GLU A 256 -15.90 21.46 -18.35
CA GLU A 256 -14.57 20.96 -18.76
C GLU A 256 -13.47 22.02 -18.67
N SER A 257 -13.82 23.31 -18.79
CA SER A 257 -12.89 24.43 -18.68
C SER A 257 -12.53 24.76 -17.24
N GLY A 258 -12.03 23.86 -16.48
CA GLY A 258 -11.63 24.00 -15.06
C GLY A 258 -11.28 22.68 -14.43
N ARG A 259 -11.46 21.58 -15.18
CA ARG A 259 -11.11 20.23 -14.72
C ARG A 259 -9.59 20.02 -14.79
N ASN A 260 -9.05 19.42 -13.75
CA ASN A 260 -7.68 18.91 -13.75
C ASN A 260 -7.60 17.53 -14.43
N THR A 261 -7.78 17.52 -15.76
CA THR A 261 -7.77 16.26 -16.54
C THR A 261 -6.46 15.50 -16.41
N ALA A 262 -5.33 16.18 -16.23
CA ALA A 262 -4.04 15.55 -16.04
C ALA A 262 -3.98 14.79 -14.71
N GLY A 263 -4.48 15.38 -13.62
CA GLY A 263 -4.60 14.75 -12.30
C GLY A 263 -5.55 13.55 -12.33
N GLU A 264 -6.71 13.70 -12.99
CA GLU A 264 -7.67 12.59 -13.17
C GLU A 264 -7.02 11.41 -13.91
N HIS A 265 -6.32 11.66 -15.03
CA HIS A 265 -5.61 10.60 -15.76
C HIS A 265 -4.51 9.93 -14.94
N ALA A 266 -3.78 10.68 -14.14
CA ALA A 266 -2.78 10.12 -13.24
C ALA A 266 -3.43 9.19 -12.20
N LEU A 267 -4.54 9.61 -11.58
CA LEU A 267 -5.28 8.79 -10.63
C LEU A 267 -5.85 7.52 -11.27
N VAL A 268 -6.46 7.61 -12.47
CA VAL A 268 -6.91 6.43 -13.22
C VAL A 268 -5.77 5.43 -13.39
N THR A 269 -4.60 5.90 -13.84
CA THR A 269 -3.45 5.04 -14.10
C THR A 269 -2.91 4.37 -12.83
N ILE A 270 -2.79 5.12 -11.72
CA ILE A 270 -2.32 4.57 -10.45
C ILE A 270 -3.35 3.55 -9.91
N THR A 271 -4.63 3.90 -9.92
CA THR A 271 -5.72 3.04 -9.46
C THR A 271 -5.76 1.73 -10.24
N ASP A 272 -5.69 1.80 -11.57
CA ASP A 272 -5.66 0.62 -12.44
C ASP A 272 -4.43 -0.27 -12.21
N SER A 273 -3.25 0.32 -12.01
CA SER A 273 -2.02 -0.42 -11.69
C SER A 273 -2.12 -1.15 -10.35
N MET A 274 -2.81 -0.57 -9.37
CA MET A 274 -3.01 -1.15 -8.04
C MET A 274 -4.20 -2.11 -7.97
N GLY A 275 -5.11 -2.10 -8.94
CA GLY A 275 -6.20 -3.07 -9.09
C GLY A 275 -7.47 -2.79 -8.30
N GLY A 276 -7.73 -1.54 -7.95
CA GLY A 276 -9.01 -1.08 -7.41
C GLY A 276 -9.93 -0.48 -8.47
N ASP A 277 -10.69 0.55 -8.09
CA ASP A 277 -11.58 1.29 -8.97
C ASP A 277 -11.59 2.78 -8.66
N MET A 278 -11.94 3.59 -9.67
CA MET A 278 -12.13 5.02 -9.51
C MET A 278 -13.60 5.39 -9.71
N PHE A 279 -14.21 5.87 -8.65
CA PHE A 279 -15.57 6.38 -8.62
C PHE A 279 -15.56 7.89 -8.77
N THR A 280 -16.34 8.40 -9.70
CA THR A 280 -16.44 9.83 -9.92
C THR A 280 -17.81 10.33 -9.48
N LEU A 281 -17.82 11.36 -8.64
CA LEU A 281 -19.03 11.98 -8.09
C LEU A 281 -19.14 13.42 -8.59
N ASP A 282 -20.32 13.77 -9.07
CA ASP A 282 -20.69 15.15 -9.37
C ASP A 282 -21.43 15.82 -8.19
N ASP A 283 -21.84 15.00 -7.20
CA ASP A 283 -22.57 15.40 -5.99
C ASP A 283 -22.11 14.52 -4.81
N THR A 284 -21.70 15.15 -3.73
CA THR A 284 -21.23 14.48 -2.51
C THR A 284 -22.31 13.62 -1.85
N SER A 285 -23.62 13.89 -2.12
CA SER A 285 -24.71 13.04 -1.63
C SER A 285 -24.61 11.57 -2.05
N GLN A 286 -23.93 11.28 -3.16
CA GLN A 286 -23.69 9.92 -3.67
C GLN A 286 -22.55 9.18 -2.94
N MET A 287 -21.80 9.86 -2.06
CA MET A 287 -20.61 9.30 -1.41
C MET A 287 -20.92 8.06 -0.57
N SER A 288 -22.06 8.07 0.14
CA SER A 288 -22.49 6.91 0.94
C SER A 288 -22.70 5.66 0.08
N ASP A 289 -23.33 5.81 -1.09
CA ASP A 289 -23.59 4.69 -2.01
C ASP A 289 -22.27 4.11 -2.56
N ILE A 290 -21.29 4.98 -2.83
CA ILE A 290 -19.95 4.56 -3.27
C ILE A 290 -19.21 3.83 -2.15
N PHE A 291 -19.25 4.33 -0.92
CA PHE A 291 -18.65 3.64 0.21
C PHE A 291 -19.29 2.28 0.47
N ASP A 292 -20.61 2.15 0.31
CA ASP A 292 -21.32 0.88 0.39
C ASP A 292 -20.88 -0.08 -0.73
N GLN A 293 -20.61 0.44 -1.93
CA GLN A 293 -20.09 -0.36 -3.03
C GLN A 293 -18.67 -0.84 -2.76
N ILE A 294 -17.79 0.03 -2.26
CA ILE A 294 -16.42 -0.32 -1.85
C ILE A 294 -16.44 -1.39 -0.76
N ASP A 295 -17.29 -1.25 0.27
CA ASP A 295 -17.39 -2.28 1.33
C ASP A 295 -17.83 -3.63 0.76
N ARG A 296 -18.88 -3.67 -0.08
CA ARG A 296 -19.32 -4.91 -0.73
C ARG A 296 -18.21 -5.55 -1.56
N GLU A 297 -17.48 -4.76 -2.35
CA GLU A 297 -16.37 -5.26 -3.16
C GLU A 297 -15.24 -5.81 -2.30
N LEU A 298 -14.84 -5.09 -1.25
CA LEU A 298 -13.84 -5.55 -0.30
C LEU A 298 -14.24 -6.86 0.43
N ARG A 299 -15.53 -7.22 0.47
CA ARG A 299 -16.01 -8.45 1.11
C ARG A 299 -16.17 -9.62 0.15
N THR A 300 -16.14 -9.36 -1.16
CA THR A 300 -16.36 -10.38 -2.19
C THR A 300 -15.12 -10.51 -3.08
N GLN A 301 -13.98 -10.81 -2.47
CA GLN A 301 -12.71 -10.93 -3.18
C GLN A 301 -12.27 -12.38 -3.29
N TYR A 302 -11.67 -12.70 -4.42
CA TYR A 302 -10.97 -13.96 -4.66
C TYR A 302 -9.47 -13.77 -4.41
N LEU A 303 -8.84 -14.76 -3.81
CA LEU A 303 -7.40 -14.81 -3.67
C LEU A 303 -6.86 -15.95 -4.52
N LEU A 304 -5.99 -15.60 -5.45
CA LEU A 304 -5.26 -16.56 -6.26
C LEU A 304 -3.77 -16.46 -5.91
N ALA A 305 -3.08 -17.58 -5.83
CA ALA A 305 -1.64 -17.57 -5.66
C ALA A 305 -0.97 -18.59 -6.57
N TYR A 306 0.20 -18.22 -7.09
CA TYR A 306 0.96 -19.04 -8.04
C TYR A 306 2.47 -18.86 -7.85
N TYR A 307 3.24 -19.86 -8.28
CA TYR A 307 4.68 -19.74 -8.41
C TYR A 307 5.01 -19.38 -9.85
N PRO A 308 5.61 -18.20 -10.12
CA PRO A 308 5.94 -17.76 -11.48
C PRO A 308 6.81 -18.75 -12.24
N LYS A 309 6.40 -19.08 -13.46
CA LYS A 309 7.14 -19.93 -14.39
C LYS A 309 7.20 -19.24 -15.77
N PRO A 310 8.42 -18.93 -16.29
CA PRO A 310 9.73 -19.15 -15.68
C PRO A 310 9.97 -18.22 -14.47
N THR A 311 10.92 -18.60 -13.59
CA THR A 311 11.31 -17.77 -12.45
C THR A 311 11.72 -16.37 -12.92
N PRO A 312 11.11 -15.30 -12.41
CA PRO A 312 11.38 -13.96 -12.88
C PRO A 312 12.76 -13.45 -12.42
N PRO A 313 13.39 -12.55 -13.18
CA PRO A 313 14.63 -11.91 -12.77
C PRO A 313 14.42 -11.06 -11.51
N PRO A 314 15.45 -10.90 -10.65
CA PRO A 314 15.39 -10.01 -9.50
C PRO A 314 15.14 -8.55 -9.91
N ALA A 315 14.52 -7.79 -9.02
CA ALA A 315 14.24 -6.35 -9.17
C ALA A 315 13.51 -5.96 -10.48
N SER A 316 12.78 -6.91 -11.07
CA SER A 316 12.00 -6.68 -12.29
C SER A 316 10.56 -6.27 -11.99
N ASN A 317 9.96 -5.51 -12.90
CA ASN A 317 8.53 -5.30 -12.95
C ASN A 317 7.89 -6.41 -13.79
N ARG A 318 6.80 -7.02 -13.31
CA ARG A 318 6.12 -8.15 -13.95
C ARG A 318 4.65 -7.82 -14.13
N HIS A 319 4.10 -8.19 -15.29
CA HIS A 319 2.71 -7.92 -15.62
C HIS A 319 1.88 -9.20 -15.52
N ILE A 320 0.76 -9.07 -14.83
CA ILE A 320 -0.22 -10.13 -14.62
C ILE A 320 -1.42 -9.85 -15.53
N GLN A 321 -1.96 -10.90 -16.14
CA GLN A 321 -3.25 -10.88 -16.81
C GLN A 321 -4.14 -11.93 -16.17
N LEU A 322 -5.31 -11.49 -15.72
CA LEU A 322 -6.33 -12.34 -15.13
C LEU A 322 -7.64 -12.11 -15.87
N THR A 323 -8.22 -13.18 -16.38
CA THR A 323 -9.54 -13.15 -17.01
C THR A 323 -10.46 -14.17 -16.35
N VAL A 324 -11.75 -13.95 -16.46
CA VAL A 324 -12.80 -14.83 -15.94
C VAL A 324 -13.78 -15.18 -17.05
N THR A 325 -14.13 -16.45 -17.16
CA THR A 325 -15.15 -16.92 -18.11
C THR A 325 -16.52 -16.37 -17.73
N GLY A 326 -17.34 -16.00 -18.72
CA GLY A 326 -18.69 -15.48 -18.47
C GLY A 326 -18.86 -13.99 -18.74
N GLY A 327 -17.83 -13.28 -19.25
CA GLY A 327 -17.93 -11.87 -19.64
C GLY A 327 -17.99 -10.89 -18.48
N TYR A 328 -17.41 -11.26 -17.34
CA TYR A 328 -17.28 -10.42 -16.14
C TYR A 328 -16.15 -9.41 -16.28
N ASN A 329 -16.29 -8.28 -15.59
CA ASN A 329 -15.18 -7.35 -15.38
C ASN A 329 -14.37 -7.79 -14.17
N VAL A 330 -13.04 -7.85 -14.32
CA VAL A 330 -12.13 -8.31 -13.24
C VAL A 330 -11.18 -7.19 -12.86
N ARG A 331 -11.20 -6.83 -11.58
CA ARG A 331 -10.31 -5.83 -10.98
C ARG A 331 -9.28 -6.55 -10.15
N TYR A 332 -8.01 -6.29 -10.43
CA TYR A 332 -6.87 -6.91 -9.76
C TYR A 332 -5.62 -6.09 -10.01
N ARG A 333 -4.59 -6.25 -9.17
CA ARG A 333 -3.29 -5.61 -9.37
C ARG A 333 -2.63 -6.18 -10.63
N LYS A 334 -2.43 -5.34 -11.64
CA LYS A 334 -1.93 -5.75 -12.97
C LYS A 334 -0.42 -5.98 -13.03
N GLU A 335 0.32 -5.53 -12.01
CA GLU A 335 1.77 -5.64 -11.99
C GLU A 335 2.30 -5.86 -10.56
N TYR A 336 3.52 -6.39 -10.45
CA TYR A 336 4.25 -6.48 -9.20
C TYR A 336 5.76 -6.35 -9.44
N TYR A 337 6.50 -6.06 -8.37
CA TYR A 337 7.96 -5.98 -8.41
C TYR A 337 8.57 -7.15 -7.66
N THR A 338 9.49 -7.88 -8.33
CA THR A 338 10.26 -8.93 -7.68
C THR A 338 11.25 -8.33 -6.67
N PRO A 339 11.59 -9.06 -5.59
CA PRO A 339 12.63 -8.65 -4.67
C PRO A 339 13.98 -8.43 -5.37
N ALA A 340 14.83 -7.57 -4.78
CA ALA A 340 16.22 -7.50 -5.21
C ALA A 340 16.96 -8.81 -4.86
N ALA A 341 17.99 -9.15 -5.64
CA ALA A 341 18.84 -10.28 -5.28
C ALA A 341 19.42 -10.07 -3.86
N PRO A 342 19.52 -11.12 -3.05
CA PRO A 342 20.23 -11.01 -1.77
C PRO A 342 21.70 -10.62 -2.04
N GLN A 343 22.18 -9.63 -1.27
CA GLN A 343 23.58 -9.14 -1.35
C GLN A 343 24.51 -10.13 -0.67
#